data_42b7d7b11eacb66d93ab01b3746b86e4
#
_entry.id   42b7d7b11eacb66d93ab01b3746b86e4
#
_cell.length_a   1.000
_cell.length_b   1.000
_cell.length_c   1.000
_cell.angle_alpha   90.00
_cell.angle_beta   90.00
_cell.angle_gamma   90.00
#
_symmetry.space_group_name_H-M   'P 1'
#
loop_
_entity.id
_entity.type
_entity.pdbx_description
1 polymer ?
#
loop_
_entity_poly.entity_id
_entity_poly.type
_entity_poly.pdbx_seq_one_letter_code
_entity_poly.pdbx_strand_id
1 'polypeptide(L)'
;MVCLWGLGNTFTSAQTTEKEKFISSLMKQMTLDEKIGQLAQCTYRGNFTGPDGGNIPKEEYVRQGRIGSMLNVIGVKDIRRYQELALQSRLRIPLIFGLDVIHGYRTGFPLPLAEAASFDLAMIEEAARYNALESAADGLNWVFAPMVDISWDARWGRVMEGAGEDPYYGSRVAEARVRGLQGDDLADTTTVMACMPDMVHR
;
A
#
# COMPACT_ATOMS: atom_id res chain seq x y z
N MET A 1 33.24 -43.72 30.17
CA MET A 1 32.57 -42.50 30.70
C MET A 1 32.11 -41.70 29.50
N VAL A 2 30.85 -41.87 29.11
CA VAL A 2 30.27 -41.29 27.91
C VAL A 2 29.38 -40.13 28.37
N CYS A 3 29.78 -38.89 28.04
CA CYS A 3 28.97 -37.71 28.31
C CYS A 3 27.92 -37.55 27.21
N LEU A 4 26.66 -37.84 27.53
CA LEU A 4 25.50 -37.47 26.73
C LEU A 4 25.20 -35.97 26.92
N TRP A 5 25.46 -35.20 25.88
CA TRP A 5 24.96 -33.80 25.79
C TRP A 5 23.53 -33.85 25.29
N GLY A 6 22.59 -33.63 26.17
CA GLY A 6 21.19 -33.43 25.83
C GLY A 6 21.04 -32.04 25.23
N LEU A 7 20.82 -31.95 23.91
CA LEU A 7 20.35 -30.75 23.24
C LEU A 7 18.86 -30.53 23.59
N GLY A 8 18.63 -29.76 24.63
CA GLY A 8 17.29 -29.26 24.93
C GLY A 8 16.86 -28.26 23.87
N ASN A 9 16.03 -28.69 22.93
CA ASN A 9 15.29 -27.77 22.05
C ASN A 9 14.28 -26.99 22.89
N THR A 10 14.69 -25.85 23.40
CA THR A 10 13.74 -24.86 23.92
C THR A 10 13.01 -24.22 22.71
N PHE A 11 11.83 -24.74 22.40
CA PHE A 11 10.90 -24.01 21.57
C PHE A 11 10.55 -22.70 22.29
N THR A 12 11.16 -21.62 21.88
CA THR A 12 10.78 -20.27 22.34
C THR A 12 9.38 -20.02 21.78
N SER A 13 8.36 -20.16 22.61
CA SER A 13 7.00 -19.73 22.28
C SER A 13 7.09 -18.23 21.96
N ALA A 14 6.90 -17.87 20.70
CA ALA A 14 6.86 -16.47 20.29
C ALA A 14 5.74 -15.78 21.08
N GLN A 15 6.10 -14.83 21.92
CA GLN A 15 5.15 -14.08 22.71
C GLN A 15 4.30 -13.24 21.77
N THR A 16 2.98 -13.52 21.72
CA THR A 16 2.04 -12.79 20.87
C THR A 16 2.09 -11.30 21.19
N THR A 17 2.38 -10.49 20.21
CA THR A 17 2.48 -9.04 20.37
C THR A 17 1.11 -8.41 20.71
N GLU A 18 1.09 -7.23 21.30
CA GLU A 18 -0.15 -6.49 21.56
C GLU A 18 -0.92 -6.22 20.27
N LYS A 19 -0.22 -5.95 19.17
CA LYS A 19 -0.78 -5.82 17.82
C LYS A 19 -1.53 -7.09 17.40
N GLU A 20 -0.92 -8.25 17.55
CA GLU A 20 -1.55 -9.54 17.18
C GLU A 20 -2.76 -9.86 18.04
N LYS A 21 -2.70 -9.57 19.33
CA LYS A 21 -3.84 -9.71 20.23
C LYS A 21 -5.00 -8.81 19.82
N PHE A 22 -4.72 -7.55 19.49
CA PHE A 22 -5.72 -6.60 19.00
C PHE A 22 -6.37 -7.10 17.70
N ILE A 23 -5.56 -7.47 16.69
CA ILE A 23 -6.06 -7.98 15.40
C ILE A 23 -6.90 -9.25 15.61
N SER A 24 -6.43 -10.20 16.43
CA SER A 24 -7.16 -11.43 16.71
C SER A 24 -8.50 -11.16 17.42
N SER A 25 -8.54 -10.21 18.34
CA SER A 25 -9.77 -9.79 19.02
C SER A 25 -10.76 -9.16 18.05
N LEU A 26 -10.29 -8.26 17.18
CA LEU A 26 -11.12 -7.61 16.16
C LEU A 26 -11.69 -8.64 15.18
N MET A 27 -10.85 -9.55 14.66
CA MET A 27 -11.25 -10.62 13.74
C MET A 27 -12.33 -11.54 14.32
N LYS A 28 -12.33 -11.79 15.63
CA LYS A 28 -13.37 -12.58 16.31
C LYS A 28 -14.71 -11.87 16.37
N GLN A 29 -14.72 -10.54 16.35
CA GLN A 29 -15.94 -9.73 16.38
C GLN A 29 -16.57 -9.56 14.99
N MET A 30 -15.77 -9.74 13.92
CA MET A 30 -16.20 -9.53 12.54
C MET A 30 -17.15 -10.65 12.05
N THR A 31 -18.22 -10.23 11.40
CA THR A 31 -19.03 -11.12 10.56
C THR A 31 -18.27 -11.54 9.30
N LEU A 32 -18.78 -12.53 8.58
CA LEU A 32 -18.20 -12.94 7.30
C LEU A 32 -18.21 -11.80 6.28
N ASP A 33 -19.31 -11.07 6.19
CA ASP A 33 -19.46 -9.94 5.26
C ASP A 33 -18.48 -8.81 5.56
N GLU A 34 -18.23 -8.51 6.85
CA GLU A 34 -17.22 -7.53 7.24
C GLU A 34 -15.80 -7.99 6.92
N LYS A 35 -15.49 -9.28 7.07
CA LYS A 35 -14.19 -9.84 6.67
C LYS A 35 -13.98 -9.75 5.16
N ILE A 36 -15.00 -10.10 4.37
CA ILE A 36 -14.97 -9.96 2.91
C ILE A 36 -14.82 -8.48 2.54
N GLY A 37 -15.55 -7.60 3.23
CA GLY A 37 -15.49 -6.15 3.04
C GLY A 37 -14.08 -5.58 3.21
N GLN A 38 -13.31 -6.08 4.18
CA GLN A 38 -11.92 -5.62 4.36
C GLN A 38 -10.99 -5.97 3.19
N LEU A 39 -11.33 -6.98 2.39
CA LEU A 39 -10.62 -7.37 1.18
C LEU A 39 -11.12 -6.63 -0.06
N ALA A 40 -12.26 -5.94 0.04
CA ALA A 40 -12.86 -5.23 -1.07
C ALA A 40 -12.25 -3.84 -1.24
N GLN A 41 -11.80 -3.54 -2.46
CA GLN A 41 -11.39 -2.20 -2.88
C GLN A 41 -12.39 -1.66 -3.89
N CYS A 42 -12.79 -0.41 -3.76
CA CYS A 42 -13.60 0.26 -4.78
C CYS A 42 -12.93 1.53 -5.29
N THR A 43 -13.15 1.85 -6.57
CA THR A 43 -12.69 3.11 -7.13
C THR A 43 -13.66 4.25 -6.79
N TYR A 44 -13.12 5.47 -6.63
CA TYR A 44 -13.94 6.66 -6.37
C TYR A 44 -14.92 6.95 -7.51
N ARG A 45 -14.46 6.87 -8.76
CA ARG A 45 -15.30 7.06 -9.95
C ARG A 45 -15.61 5.71 -10.59
N GLY A 46 -16.84 5.55 -11.06
CA GLY A 46 -17.30 4.33 -11.69
C GLY A 46 -18.28 3.52 -10.83
N ASN A 47 -18.91 2.52 -11.44
CA ASN A 47 -19.86 1.65 -10.78
C ASN A 47 -19.13 0.57 -9.97
N PHE A 48 -19.73 0.17 -8.87
CA PHE A 48 -19.28 -0.97 -8.10
C PHE A 48 -19.50 -2.24 -8.93
N THR A 49 -18.47 -3.05 -9.10
CA THR A 49 -18.57 -4.35 -9.79
C THR A 49 -18.66 -5.45 -8.72
N GLY A 50 -19.68 -6.28 -8.79
CA GLY A 50 -19.87 -7.35 -7.83
C GLY A 50 -21.30 -7.91 -7.88
N PRO A 51 -21.62 -8.92 -7.07
CA PRO A 51 -22.94 -9.56 -7.08
C PRO A 51 -24.10 -8.60 -6.87
N ASP A 52 -23.90 -7.55 -6.11
CA ASP A 52 -24.92 -6.52 -5.82
C ASP A 52 -24.93 -5.36 -6.84
N GLY A 53 -24.03 -5.38 -7.84
CA GLY A 53 -24.01 -4.63 -9.09
C GLY A 53 -24.58 -3.20 -9.10
N GLY A 54 -24.27 -2.35 -8.12
CA GLY A 54 -24.62 -0.92 -8.17
C GLY A 54 -26.02 -0.57 -7.64
N ASN A 55 -26.73 -1.49 -7.02
CA ASN A 55 -28.05 -1.22 -6.44
C ASN A 55 -27.99 -0.41 -5.13
N ILE A 56 -26.84 -0.35 -4.50
CA ILE A 56 -26.62 0.38 -3.23
C ILE A 56 -25.55 1.45 -3.47
N PRO A 57 -25.76 2.71 -2.99
CA PRO A 57 -24.72 3.74 -3.05
C PRO A 57 -23.42 3.32 -2.34
N LYS A 58 -22.26 3.71 -2.88
CA LYS A 58 -20.94 3.42 -2.27
C LYS A 58 -20.86 3.84 -0.81
N GLU A 59 -21.41 4.98 -0.48
CA GLU A 59 -21.47 5.51 0.86
C GLU A 59 -22.14 4.53 1.83
N GLU A 60 -23.13 3.81 1.38
CA GLU A 60 -23.82 2.83 2.21
C GLU A 60 -22.98 1.56 2.41
N TYR A 61 -22.27 1.09 1.37
CA TYR A 61 -21.30 0.00 1.52
C TYR A 61 -20.19 0.35 2.54
N VAL A 62 -19.71 1.60 2.51
CA VAL A 62 -18.72 2.08 3.47
C VAL A 62 -19.29 2.07 4.89
N ARG A 63 -20.51 2.61 5.11
CA ARG A 63 -21.18 2.60 6.43
C ARG A 63 -21.42 1.19 6.98
N GLN A 64 -21.66 0.24 6.10
CA GLN A 64 -21.86 -1.17 6.47
C GLN A 64 -20.54 -1.91 6.74
N GLY A 65 -19.38 -1.29 6.54
CA GLY A 65 -18.06 -1.94 6.69
C GLY A 65 -17.76 -2.97 5.61
N ARG A 66 -18.40 -2.86 4.44
CA ARG A 66 -18.27 -3.78 3.30
C ARG A 66 -17.21 -3.34 2.28
N ILE A 67 -16.42 -2.32 2.60
CA ILE A 67 -15.29 -1.82 1.81
C ILE A 67 -14.14 -1.54 2.79
N GLY A 68 -12.95 -2.08 2.51
CA GLY A 68 -11.74 -1.89 3.32
C GLY A 68 -10.82 -0.82 2.76
N SER A 69 -10.87 -0.58 1.44
CA SER A 69 -10.02 0.41 0.78
C SER A 69 -10.71 1.09 -0.38
N MET A 70 -10.26 2.30 -0.68
CA MET A 70 -10.73 3.07 -1.84
C MET A 70 -9.55 3.52 -2.71
N LEU A 71 -9.73 3.39 -4.03
CA LEU A 71 -8.76 3.79 -5.03
C LEU A 71 -9.20 5.10 -5.70
N ASN A 72 -8.24 5.97 -6.02
CA ASN A 72 -8.45 7.20 -6.78
C ASN A 72 -9.35 8.24 -6.10
N VAL A 73 -9.41 8.25 -4.77
CA VAL A 73 -10.00 9.36 -4.02
C VAL A 73 -8.92 10.44 -3.86
N ILE A 74 -9.17 11.61 -4.41
CA ILE A 74 -8.20 12.73 -4.41
C ILE A 74 -8.80 13.91 -3.67
N GLY A 75 -8.00 14.51 -2.80
CA GLY A 75 -8.35 15.71 -2.05
C GLY A 75 -8.90 15.42 -0.64
N VAL A 76 -8.40 16.20 0.30
CA VAL A 76 -8.70 16.10 1.74
C VAL A 76 -10.19 16.01 2.05
N LYS A 77 -11.02 16.79 1.33
CA LYS A 77 -12.47 16.86 1.57
C LYS A 77 -13.15 15.51 1.36
N ASP A 78 -12.87 14.85 0.24
CA ASP A 78 -13.53 13.58 -0.10
C ASP A 78 -12.95 12.43 0.72
N ILE A 79 -11.64 12.40 0.95
CA ILE A 79 -10.99 11.42 1.81
C ILE A 79 -11.56 11.50 3.22
N ARG A 80 -11.67 12.69 3.81
CA ARG A 80 -12.26 12.89 5.14
C ARG A 80 -13.73 12.45 5.18
N ARG A 81 -14.51 12.81 4.16
CA ARG A 81 -15.92 12.40 4.07
C ARG A 81 -16.07 10.88 4.11
N TYR A 82 -15.31 10.14 3.31
CA TYR A 82 -15.40 8.67 3.29
C TYR A 82 -14.86 8.05 4.58
N GLN A 83 -13.83 8.63 5.18
CA GLN A 83 -13.33 8.18 6.47
C GLN A 83 -14.35 8.35 7.59
N GLU A 84 -15.05 9.49 7.63
CA GLU A 84 -16.14 9.73 8.58
C GLU A 84 -17.29 8.73 8.40
N LEU A 85 -17.60 8.34 7.15
CA LEU A 85 -18.59 7.30 6.87
C LEU A 85 -18.13 5.92 7.38
N ALA A 86 -16.88 5.56 7.17
CA ALA A 86 -16.32 4.30 7.65
C ALA A 86 -16.35 4.19 9.18
N LEU A 87 -16.07 5.30 9.87
CA LEU A 87 -16.14 5.37 11.33
C LEU A 87 -17.56 5.30 11.90
N GLN A 88 -18.60 5.38 11.07
CA GLN A 88 -19.99 5.10 11.45
C GLN A 88 -20.34 3.61 11.38
N SER A 89 -19.50 2.77 10.78
CA SER A 89 -19.70 1.33 10.74
C SER A 89 -19.61 0.72 12.15
N ARG A 90 -20.19 -0.47 12.32
CA ARG A 90 -20.27 -1.17 13.61
C ARG A 90 -18.91 -1.36 14.30
N LEU A 91 -17.87 -1.68 13.53
CA LEU A 91 -16.52 -1.91 14.05
C LEU A 91 -15.62 -0.69 13.95
N ARG A 92 -16.06 0.37 13.28
CA ARG A 92 -15.33 1.64 13.11
C ARG A 92 -13.92 1.44 12.54
N ILE A 93 -13.75 0.48 11.64
CA ILE A 93 -12.47 0.24 10.98
C ILE A 93 -12.28 1.34 9.95
N PRO A 94 -11.18 2.10 10.00
CA PRO A 94 -10.90 3.14 9.02
C PRO A 94 -10.60 2.55 7.63
N LEU A 95 -10.89 3.32 6.58
CA LEU A 95 -10.53 2.97 5.21
C LEU A 95 -9.04 3.21 4.93
N ILE A 96 -8.51 2.42 4.02
CA ILE A 96 -7.23 2.66 3.35
C ILE A 96 -7.51 3.39 2.03
N PHE A 97 -6.80 4.49 1.77
CA PHE A 97 -6.91 5.25 0.52
C PHE A 97 -5.67 5.06 -0.34
N GLY A 98 -5.87 4.47 -1.52
CA GLY A 98 -4.81 4.13 -2.47
C GLY A 98 -4.82 5.00 -3.71
N LEU A 99 -3.62 5.25 -4.26
CA LEU A 99 -3.41 5.93 -5.53
C LEU A 99 -2.13 5.47 -6.22
N ASP A 100 -2.12 5.52 -7.56
CA ASP A 100 -0.90 5.36 -8.35
C ASP A 100 -0.06 6.64 -8.27
N VAL A 101 1.03 6.61 -7.49
CA VAL A 101 1.97 7.72 -7.35
C VAL A 101 3.32 7.26 -7.86
N ILE A 102 3.41 7.04 -9.19
CA ILE A 102 4.57 6.42 -9.83
C ILE A 102 5.71 7.42 -10.01
N HIS A 103 5.40 8.66 -10.40
CA HIS A 103 6.38 9.72 -10.63
C HIS A 103 5.89 11.10 -10.16
N GLY A 104 5.25 11.15 -9.02
CA GLY A 104 4.74 12.35 -8.38
C GLY A 104 3.26 12.30 -8.10
N TYR A 105 2.82 13.17 -7.19
CA TYR A 105 1.41 13.34 -6.84
C TYR A 105 0.92 14.72 -7.31
N ARG A 106 1.27 15.80 -6.62
CA ARG A 106 1.00 17.19 -7.05
C ARG A 106 2.16 17.76 -7.84
N THR A 107 3.38 17.50 -7.39
CA THR A 107 4.59 17.80 -8.13
C THR A 107 4.92 16.64 -9.06
N GLY A 108 5.05 16.93 -10.36
CA GLY A 108 5.51 15.95 -11.35
C GLY A 108 7.02 15.79 -11.27
N PHE A 109 7.49 14.58 -10.98
CA PHE A 109 8.89 14.19 -11.04
C PHE A 109 9.21 13.53 -12.39
N PRO A 110 10.49 13.37 -12.75
CA PRO A 110 10.85 12.59 -13.92
C PRO A 110 10.28 11.16 -13.88
N LEU A 111 10.09 10.57 -15.04
CA LEU A 111 9.68 9.16 -15.12
C LEU A 111 10.72 8.25 -14.43
N PRO A 112 10.30 7.13 -13.82
CA PRO A 112 11.21 6.24 -13.11
C PRO A 112 12.43 5.79 -13.90
N LEU A 113 12.28 5.52 -15.19
CA LEU A 113 13.40 5.19 -16.07
C LEU A 113 14.41 6.35 -16.19
N ALA A 114 13.92 7.59 -16.25
CA ALA A 114 14.78 8.78 -16.31
C ALA A 114 15.47 9.04 -14.96
N GLU A 115 14.78 8.85 -13.84
CA GLU A 115 15.41 8.91 -12.51
C GLU A 115 16.49 7.83 -12.36
N ALA A 116 16.20 6.59 -12.77
CA ALA A 116 17.16 5.49 -12.75
C ALA A 116 18.41 5.80 -13.60
N ALA A 117 18.26 6.46 -14.76
CA ALA A 117 19.37 6.86 -15.62
C ALA A 117 20.32 7.89 -14.98
N SER A 118 19.94 8.52 -13.87
CA SER A 118 20.82 9.40 -13.10
C SER A 118 21.89 8.64 -12.31
N PHE A 119 21.65 7.37 -11.98
CA PHE A 119 22.45 6.55 -11.06
C PHE A 119 22.62 7.17 -9.66
N ASP A 120 21.74 8.09 -9.28
CA ASP A 120 21.77 8.78 -7.98
C ASP A 120 20.64 8.25 -7.07
N LEU A 121 20.96 7.22 -6.29
CA LEU A 121 19.98 6.58 -5.39
C LEU A 121 19.51 7.53 -4.28
N ALA A 122 20.35 8.47 -3.84
CA ALA A 122 19.97 9.42 -2.80
C ALA A 122 18.91 10.41 -3.33
N MET A 123 19.10 10.92 -4.54
CA MET A 123 18.10 11.77 -5.21
C MET A 123 16.79 11.03 -5.43
N ILE A 124 16.84 9.75 -5.83
CA ILE A 124 15.65 8.91 -6.03
C ILE A 124 14.88 8.72 -4.71
N GLU A 125 15.59 8.46 -3.61
CA GLU A 125 14.99 8.35 -2.27
C GLU A 125 14.34 9.66 -1.83
N GLU A 126 15.03 10.80 -2.05
CA GLU A 126 14.51 12.13 -1.73
C GLU A 126 13.25 12.47 -2.55
N ALA A 127 13.25 12.21 -3.86
CA ALA A 127 12.07 12.39 -4.72
C ALA A 127 10.88 11.55 -4.24
N ALA A 128 11.10 10.30 -3.87
CA ALA A 128 10.07 9.43 -3.30
C ALA A 128 9.55 9.96 -1.94
N ARG A 129 10.44 10.57 -1.13
CA ARG A 129 10.04 11.22 0.12
C ARG A 129 9.10 12.40 -0.11
N TYR A 130 9.37 13.26 -1.10
CA TYR A 130 8.44 14.33 -1.45
C TYR A 130 7.09 13.80 -1.94
N ASN A 131 7.06 12.73 -2.71
CA ASN A 131 5.84 12.07 -3.12
C ASN A 131 5.00 11.59 -1.93
N ALA A 132 5.67 11.01 -0.91
CA ALA A 132 5.01 10.61 0.32
C ALA A 132 4.43 11.79 1.09
N LEU A 133 5.20 12.87 1.26
CA LEU A 133 4.75 14.07 1.96
C LEU A 133 3.49 14.68 1.33
N GLU A 134 3.49 14.83 0.01
CA GLU A 134 2.34 15.38 -0.71
C GLU A 134 1.11 14.47 -0.64
N SER A 135 1.32 13.16 -0.79
CA SER A 135 0.25 12.16 -0.72
C SER A 135 -0.36 12.08 0.67
N ALA A 136 0.46 12.00 1.70
CA ALA A 136 0.03 11.95 3.09
C ALA A 136 -0.70 13.23 3.52
N ALA A 137 -0.24 14.40 3.06
CA ALA A 137 -0.90 15.68 3.32
C ALA A 137 -2.34 15.73 2.77
N ASP A 138 -2.63 15.02 1.70
CA ASP A 138 -3.99 14.89 1.15
C ASP A 138 -4.81 13.78 1.85
N GLY A 139 -4.16 12.93 2.65
CA GLY A 139 -4.79 11.84 3.39
C GLY A 139 -4.69 10.47 2.71
N LEU A 140 -3.89 10.36 1.64
CA LEU A 140 -3.52 9.06 1.08
C LEU A 140 -2.57 8.36 2.05
N ASN A 141 -2.72 7.05 2.18
CA ASN A 141 -1.89 6.24 3.07
C ASN A 141 -1.36 4.96 2.40
N TRP A 142 -1.68 4.76 1.13
CA TRP A 142 -1.23 3.64 0.33
C TRP A 142 -0.94 4.09 -1.11
N VAL A 143 0.23 3.77 -1.64
CA VAL A 143 0.60 4.09 -3.02
C VAL A 143 1.04 2.84 -3.77
N PHE A 144 0.59 2.72 -5.04
CA PHE A 144 0.95 1.61 -5.92
C PHE A 144 2.25 1.96 -6.65
N ALA A 145 3.31 2.06 -5.86
CA ALA A 145 4.68 2.36 -6.28
C ALA A 145 5.68 1.77 -5.25
N PRO A 146 6.91 1.44 -5.64
CA PRO A 146 7.50 1.54 -6.97
C PRO A 146 7.10 0.39 -7.91
N MET A 147 7.18 0.61 -9.23
CA MET A 147 7.22 -0.47 -10.20
C MET A 147 8.59 -1.15 -10.14
N VAL A 148 8.59 -2.48 -10.01
CA VAL A 148 9.82 -3.28 -9.83
C VAL A 148 10.06 -4.28 -10.97
N ASP A 149 9.28 -4.17 -12.01
CA ASP A 149 9.40 -5.00 -13.21
C ASP A 149 10.74 -4.77 -13.91
N ILE A 150 11.35 -5.86 -14.38
CA ILE A 150 12.56 -5.82 -15.20
C ILE A 150 12.15 -5.75 -16.67
N SER A 151 12.54 -4.69 -17.36
CA SER A 151 12.12 -4.41 -18.73
C SER A 151 13.23 -4.74 -19.71
N TRP A 152 13.17 -5.92 -20.33
CA TRP A 152 14.10 -6.33 -21.40
C TRP A 152 13.65 -5.94 -22.81
N ASP A 153 12.37 -5.62 -22.97
CA ASP A 153 11.80 -5.28 -24.27
C ASP A 153 11.20 -3.88 -24.24
N ALA A 154 11.81 -2.96 -24.98
CA ALA A 154 11.38 -1.56 -25.08
C ALA A 154 9.97 -1.39 -25.71
N ARG A 155 9.39 -2.44 -26.30
CA ARG A 155 8.02 -2.44 -26.84
C ARG A 155 6.96 -2.57 -25.74
N TRP A 156 7.34 -2.99 -24.54
CA TRP A 156 6.41 -3.05 -23.42
C TRP A 156 5.91 -1.64 -23.06
N GLY A 157 4.59 -1.45 -23.04
CA GLY A 157 3.97 -0.13 -22.89
C GLY A 157 4.27 0.60 -21.57
N ARG A 158 4.73 -0.13 -20.54
CA ARG A 158 5.07 0.44 -19.22
C ARG A 158 6.57 0.45 -18.91
N VAL A 159 7.43 0.27 -19.93
CA VAL A 159 8.89 0.25 -19.76
C VAL A 159 9.43 1.47 -19.03
N MET A 160 8.80 2.63 -19.23
CA MET A 160 9.21 3.90 -18.62
C MET A 160 8.92 4.01 -17.11
N GLU A 161 8.08 3.13 -16.58
CA GLU A 161 7.69 3.15 -15.17
C GLU A 161 8.64 2.35 -14.27
N GLY A 162 9.53 1.54 -14.84
CA GLY A 162 10.55 0.74 -14.17
C GLY A 162 11.93 1.37 -14.17
N ALA A 163 12.91 0.66 -13.59
CA ALA A 163 14.29 1.10 -13.48
C ALA A 163 15.21 0.59 -14.61
N GLY A 164 14.67 -0.09 -15.64
CA GLY A 164 15.41 -0.64 -16.75
C GLY A 164 15.59 -2.15 -16.69
N GLU A 165 16.66 -2.65 -17.34
CA GLU A 165 16.88 -4.08 -17.61
C GLU A 165 17.76 -4.81 -16.56
N ASP A 166 18.51 -4.08 -15.74
CA ASP A 166 19.42 -4.64 -14.75
C ASP A 166 18.70 -4.97 -13.43
N PRO A 167 18.59 -6.25 -13.05
CA PRO A 167 17.86 -6.62 -11.84
C PRO A 167 18.55 -6.17 -10.54
N TYR A 168 19.88 -6.07 -10.52
CA TYR A 168 20.60 -5.60 -9.35
C TYR A 168 20.35 -4.11 -9.12
N TYR A 169 20.54 -3.31 -10.17
CA TYR A 169 20.29 -1.87 -10.08
C TYR A 169 18.81 -1.57 -9.82
N GLY A 170 17.90 -2.26 -10.49
CA GLY A 170 16.46 -2.16 -10.24
C GLY A 170 16.10 -2.43 -8.78
N SER A 171 16.73 -3.43 -8.14
CA SER A 171 16.54 -3.71 -6.71
C SER A 171 17.03 -2.56 -5.82
N ARG A 172 18.14 -1.90 -6.17
CA ARG A 172 18.64 -0.74 -5.42
C ARG A 172 17.73 0.48 -5.57
N VAL A 173 17.21 0.72 -6.76
CA VAL A 173 16.22 1.79 -7.02
C VAL A 173 14.93 1.52 -6.25
N ALA A 174 14.43 0.28 -6.26
CA ALA A 174 13.24 -0.11 -5.50
C ALA A 174 13.42 0.13 -3.99
N GLU A 175 14.58 -0.26 -3.44
CA GLU A 175 14.92 -0.02 -2.03
C GLU A 175 14.90 1.48 -1.70
N ALA A 176 15.55 2.32 -2.51
CA ALA A 176 15.59 3.76 -2.31
C ALA A 176 14.17 4.37 -2.33
N ARG A 177 13.34 3.99 -3.30
CA ARG A 177 11.95 4.47 -3.40
C ARG A 177 11.10 4.02 -2.22
N VAL A 178 11.20 2.76 -1.79
CA VAL A 178 10.46 2.26 -0.63
C VAL A 178 10.86 3.02 0.63
N ARG A 179 12.17 3.27 0.84
CA ARG A 179 12.65 4.07 1.98
C ARG A 179 12.09 5.49 1.95
N GLY A 180 12.11 6.14 0.80
CA GLY A 180 11.55 7.48 0.65
C GLY A 180 10.06 7.53 0.94
N LEU A 181 9.27 6.57 0.42
CA LEU A 181 7.83 6.51 0.63
C LEU A 181 7.45 6.19 2.08
N GLN A 182 8.10 5.20 2.68
CA GLN A 182 7.74 4.69 4.01
C GLN A 182 8.47 5.40 5.16
N GLY A 183 9.57 6.12 4.87
CA GLY A 183 10.40 6.71 5.91
C GLY A 183 10.89 5.67 6.92
N ASP A 184 11.22 6.13 8.11
CA ASP A 184 11.72 5.26 9.21
C ASP A 184 10.59 4.62 10.02
N ASP A 185 9.40 5.22 10.04
CA ASP A 185 8.24 4.73 10.79
C ASP A 185 6.94 4.99 10.01
N LEU A 186 6.24 3.92 9.67
CA LEU A 186 4.92 4.00 9.02
C LEU A 186 3.80 4.58 9.90
N ALA A 187 4.05 4.72 11.20
CA ALA A 187 3.13 5.42 12.10
C ALA A 187 3.24 6.95 11.99
N ASP A 188 4.28 7.47 11.36
CA ASP A 188 4.42 8.89 11.08
C ASP A 188 3.36 9.34 10.06
N THR A 189 2.70 10.45 10.34
CA THR A 189 1.63 11.03 9.52
C THR A 189 2.11 11.57 8.17
N THR A 190 3.40 11.59 7.93
CA THR A 190 4.03 12.06 6.69
C THR A 190 4.46 10.91 5.76
N THR A 191 4.19 9.67 6.13
CA THR A 191 4.57 8.47 5.37
C THR A 191 3.38 7.81 4.71
N VAL A 192 3.65 6.99 3.70
CA VAL A 192 2.65 6.18 3.02
C VAL A 192 3.17 4.74 2.84
N MET A 193 2.27 3.77 2.85
CA MET A 193 2.62 2.38 2.53
C MET A 193 2.98 2.27 1.06
N ALA A 194 4.19 1.81 0.77
CA ALA A 194 4.59 1.42 -0.59
C ALA A 194 3.99 0.05 -0.92
N CYS A 195 3.49 -0.10 -2.13
CA CYS A 195 3.03 -1.38 -2.67
C CYS A 195 3.71 -1.61 -4.01
N MET A 196 4.46 -2.67 -4.12
CA MET A 196 5.01 -3.11 -5.39
C MET A 196 3.89 -3.82 -6.17
N PRO A 197 3.37 -3.22 -7.24
CA PRO A 197 2.42 -3.90 -8.09
C PRO A 197 3.12 -5.10 -8.73
N ASP A 198 2.61 -6.29 -8.48
CA ASP A 198 3.13 -7.52 -9.10
C ASP A 198 2.49 -7.66 -10.48
N MET A 199 3.19 -7.18 -11.48
CA MET A 199 2.84 -7.37 -12.89
C MET A 199 3.76 -8.44 -13.46
N VAL A 200 3.48 -9.70 -13.16
CA VAL A 200 4.13 -10.83 -13.83
C VAL A 200 3.67 -10.86 -15.28
N HIS A 201 4.36 -10.14 -16.15
CA HIS A 201 4.27 -10.35 -17.58
C HIS A 201 5.15 -11.55 -17.96
N ARG A 202 4.49 -12.65 -18.29
CA ARG A 202 5.11 -13.78 -18.98
C ARG A 202 5.19 -13.49 -20.48
#